data_f4eefdef8e4fe52239c474c21995290f
#
_entry.id   f4eefdef8e4fe52239c474c21995290f
#
_cell.length_a   1.000
_cell.length_b   1.000
_cell.length_c   1.000
_cell.angle_alpha   90.00
_cell.angle_beta   90.00
_cell.angle_gamma   90.00
#
_symmetry.space_group_name_H-M   'P 1'
#
loop_
_entity.id
_entity.type
_entity.pdbx_description
1 polymer ?
#
loop_
_entity_poly.entity_id
_entity_poly.type
_entity_poly.pdbx_seq_one_letter_code
_entity_poly.pdbx_strand_id
1 'polypeptide(L)'
;MPTEEPHVIRRVALFLALALTTPALAQTPQTAAPKSSLVKPRPAKPAAKKPAPPNAHATAERGPCVGVIPHIGESFVEQHIGLMAFGNDLNKVPIASWGLDDLIVARVRAVAGPRFSVRRIVYPAHAFEAYDHPSLFQIPDLKAMAQTAAGAAGCERYVLVVDGRDQFAGTNQLIKGIGVVNRLSLTDHNGLTYLFALTSLDVFDGRTFEILKKGGGSLREETLGDRLVNDLFRPTPLHGPSRELKDFAWPPAPAAVMGLREPTRALLAASLDTVLPKLLAQ
;
A
#
# COMPACT_ATOMS: atom_id res chain seq x y z
N MET A 1 4.18 -33.63 58.39
CA MET A 1 4.79 -34.17 57.18
C MET A 1 3.69 -34.85 56.39
N PRO A 2 3.16 -34.24 55.31
CA PRO A 2 2.35 -34.96 54.34
C PRO A 2 3.16 -35.21 53.07
N THR A 3 3.00 -36.41 52.58
CA THR A 3 3.64 -37.04 51.42
C THR A 3 2.99 -36.52 50.13
N GLU A 4 3.83 -36.05 49.19
CA GLU A 4 3.45 -35.71 47.82
C GLU A 4 3.31 -36.96 46.96
N GLU A 5 2.15 -37.11 46.30
CA GLU A 5 1.99 -38.10 45.23
C GLU A 5 2.28 -37.46 43.86
N PRO A 6 2.99 -38.15 42.96
CA PRO A 6 3.25 -37.63 41.60
C PRO A 6 2.11 -37.98 40.64
N HIS A 7 1.52 -36.95 40.02
CA HIS A 7 0.55 -37.12 38.95
C HIS A 7 1.20 -37.57 37.63
N VAL A 8 0.84 -38.78 37.24
CA VAL A 8 1.21 -39.42 35.96
C VAL A 8 0.42 -38.77 34.81
N ILE A 9 1.15 -38.09 33.94
CA ILE A 9 0.61 -37.52 32.71
C ILE A 9 0.45 -38.63 31.66
N ARG A 10 -0.76 -39.07 31.39
CA ARG A 10 -1.12 -39.95 30.25
C ARG A 10 -1.08 -39.18 28.96
N ARG A 11 -0.10 -39.47 28.10
CA ARG A 11 -0.05 -39.03 26.70
C ARG A 11 -1.03 -39.88 25.88
N VAL A 12 -2.09 -39.28 25.40
CA VAL A 12 -2.98 -39.86 24.37
C VAL A 12 -2.43 -39.47 23.01
N ALA A 13 -1.86 -40.42 22.28
CA ALA A 13 -1.47 -40.27 20.89
C ALA A 13 -2.71 -40.54 20.00
N LEU A 14 -3.24 -39.53 19.34
CA LEU A 14 -4.32 -39.68 18.37
C LEU A 14 -3.70 -39.75 16.96
N PHE A 15 -3.68 -40.94 16.35
CA PHE A 15 -3.32 -41.14 14.96
C PHE A 15 -4.52 -40.78 14.05
N LEU A 16 -4.40 -39.72 13.26
CA LEU A 16 -5.37 -39.35 12.23
C LEU A 16 -4.88 -39.93 10.90
N ALA A 17 -5.57 -40.94 10.40
CA ALA A 17 -5.34 -41.51 9.06
C ALA A 17 -5.97 -40.59 7.99
N LEU A 18 -5.14 -40.00 7.14
CA LEU A 18 -5.58 -39.17 6.01
C LEU A 18 -5.82 -40.11 4.81
N ALA A 19 -7.07 -40.29 4.43
CA ALA A 19 -7.45 -40.96 3.18
C ALA A 19 -7.31 -39.98 2.02
N LEU A 20 -6.37 -40.27 1.09
CA LEU A 20 -6.18 -39.55 -0.15
C LEU A 20 -7.23 -39.99 -1.18
N THR A 21 -8.24 -39.15 -1.43
CA THR A 21 -9.16 -39.28 -2.57
C THR A 21 -8.68 -38.35 -3.67
N THR A 22 -8.18 -38.92 -4.78
CA THR A 22 -7.86 -38.22 -6.01
C THR A 22 -9.12 -37.93 -6.82
N PRO A 23 -9.40 -36.69 -7.24
CA PRO A 23 -10.47 -36.42 -8.20
C PRO A 23 -10.00 -36.70 -9.64
N ALA A 24 -10.83 -37.43 -10.37
CA ALA A 24 -10.66 -37.71 -11.79
C ALA A 24 -10.81 -36.42 -12.63
N LEU A 25 -9.85 -36.16 -13.51
CA LEU A 25 -9.91 -35.11 -14.51
C LEU A 25 -10.95 -35.42 -15.57
N ALA A 26 -12.04 -34.66 -15.60
CA ALA A 26 -12.99 -34.67 -16.72
C ALA A 26 -12.40 -33.84 -17.87
N GLN A 27 -12.14 -34.53 -19.01
CA GLN A 27 -11.75 -33.91 -20.27
C GLN A 27 -12.96 -33.23 -20.91
N THR A 28 -12.88 -31.95 -21.17
CA THR A 28 -13.83 -31.18 -21.98
C THR A 28 -13.59 -31.39 -23.47
N PRO A 29 -14.62 -31.61 -24.33
CA PRO A 29 -14.43 -31.79 -25.75
C PRO A 29 -14.08 -30.46 -26.44
N GLN A 30 -13.03 -30.50 -27.28
CA GLN A 30 -12.58 -29.44 -28.16
C GLN A 30 -13.63 -29.17 -29.26
N THR A 31 -14.22 -28.00 -29.26
CA THR A 31 -15.10 -27.52 -30.32
C THR A 31 -14.25 -26.97 -31.47
N ALA A 32 -14.49 -27.53 -32.69
CA ALA A 32 -13.82 -27.17 -33.91
C ALA A 32 -14.05 -25.72 -34.33
N ALA A 33 -12.98 -25.05 -34.72
CA ALA A 33 -13.00 -23.66 -35.22
C ALA A 33 -13.61 -23.61 -36.66
N PRO A 34 -14.41 -22.57 -36.99
CA PRO A 34 -14.87 -22.34 -38.35
C PRO A 34 -13.77 -21.75 -39.23
N LYS A 35 -13.65 -22.31 -40.45
CA LYS A 35 -12.75 -21.86 -41.52
C LYS A 35 -13.14 -20.44 -41.97
N SER A 36 -12.25 -19.48 -41.74
CA SER A 36 -12.39 -18.11 -42.24
C SER A 36 -11.85 -18.03 -43.67
N SER A 37 -12.69 -17.60 -44.59
CA SER A 37 -12.41 -17.41 -46.01
C SER A 37 -11.44 -16.25 -46.23
N LEU A 38 -10.37 -16.50 -46.99
CA LEU A 38 -9.41 -15.51 -47.48
C LEU A 38 -10.09 -14.48 -48.41
N VAL A 39 -10.22 -13.24 -47.94
CA VAL A 39 -10.44 -12.10 -48.83
C VAL A 39 -9.09 -11.44 -49.11
N LYS A 40 -8.71 -11.45 -50.39
CA LYS A 40 -7.47 -10.92 -50.95
C LYS A 40 -7.47 -9.39 -50.89
N PRO A 41 -6.55 -8.70 -50.21
CA PRO A 41 -6.52 -7.23 -50.21
C PRO A 41 -5.89 -6.72 -51.53
N ARG A 42 -6.54 -5.73 -52.11
CA ARG A 42 -6.09 -4.94 -53.26
C ARG A 42 -4.94 -4.01 -52.80
N PRO A 43 -3.82 -3.90 -53.56
CA PRO A 43 -2.72 -3.04 -53.15
C PRO A 43 -3.08 -1.57 -53.32
N ALA A 44 -3.07 -0.82 -52.19
CA ALA A 44 -3.17 0.62 -52.19
C ALA A 44 -1.79 1.25 -52.39
N LYS A 45 -1.73 2.18 -53.33
CA LYS A 45 -0.56 2.95 -53.76
C LYS A 45 -0.01 3.76 -52.59
N PRO A 46 1.30 3.76 -52.24
CA PRO A 46 1.83 4.52 -51.15
C PRO A 46 1.88 5.99 -51.52
N ALA A 47 1.14 6.83 -50.77
CA ALA A 47 1.36 8.25 -50.77
C ALA A 47 2.63 8.58 -49.92
N ALA A 48 3.62 9.16 -50.58
CA ALA A 48 4.84 9.62 -49.93
C ALA A 48 4.52 10.72 -48.91
N LYS A 49 4.58 10.39 -47.64
CA LYS A 49 4.57 11.38 -46.54
C LYS A 49 5.95 12.02 -46.46
N LYS A 50 5.98 13.34 -46.72
CA LYS A 50 7.10 14.22 -46.49
C LYS A 50 7.56 14.07 -45.02
N PRO A 51 8.88 13.87 -44.72
CA PRO A 51 9.34 13.77 -43.36
C PRO A 51 9.04 15.09 -42.64
N ALA A 52 8.33 15.01 -41.51
CA ALA A 52 8.22 16.12 -40.60
C ALA A 52 9.61 16.43 -40.01
N PRO A 53 9.98 17.69 -39.83
CA PRO A 53 11.28 18.02 -39.21
C PRO A 53 11.33 17.40 -37.81
N PRO A 54 12.50 16.92 -37.36
CA PRO A 54 12.65 16.40 -36.01
C PRO A 54 12.25 17.53 -35.05
N ASN A 55 11.20 17.27 -34.28
CA ASN A 55 10.84 18.15 -33.16
C ASN A 55 12.10 18.32 -32.32
N ALA A 56 12.76 19.46 -32.45
CA ALA A 56 13.71 19.96 -31.49
C ALA A 56 12.93 20.01 -30.16
N HIS A 57 13.07 18.97 -29.33
CA HIS A 57 12.66 19.05 -27.94
C HIS A 57 13.42 20.24 -27.36
N ALA A 58 12.73 21.36 -27.26
CA ALA A 58 13.18 22.53 -26.56
C ALA A 58 13.66 22.01 -25.19
N THR A 59 14.95 22.01 -24.99
CA THR A 59 15.61 21.86 -23.70
C THR A 59 15.27 23.14 -22.94
N ALA A 60 14.00 23.24 -22.49
CA ALA A 60 13.63 24.25 -21.53
C ALA A 60 14.62 24.05 -20.39
N GLU A 61 15.37 25.06 -20.03
CA GLU A 61 16.22 25.13 -18.84
C GLU A 61 15.34 24.71 -17.67
N ARG A 62 15.45 23.43 -17.31
CA ARG A 62 14.62 22.82 -16.30
C ARG A 62 15.29 23.19 -15.00
N GLY A 63 14.75 24.21 -14.33
CA GLY A 63 15.10 24.49 -12.94
C GLY A 63 14.98 23.20 -12.09
N PRO A 64 15.52 23.21 -10.88
CA PRO A 64 15.55 22.04 -10.02
C PRO A 64 14.15 21.44 -9.89
N CYS A 65 14.02 20.14 -10.14
CA CYS A 65 12.73 19.46 -10.03
C CYS A 65 12.72 18.39 -8.95
N VAL A 66 11.54 18.17 -8.35
CA VAL A 66 11.22 17.04 -7.47
C VAL A 66 10.26 16.13 -8.21
N GLY A 67 10.69 14.89 -8.47
CA GLY A 67 9.83 13.83 -9.00
C GLY A 67 9.06 13.15 -7.85
N VAL A 68 7.76 13.02 -7.99
CA VAL A 68 6.91 12.31 -7.01
C VAL A 68 6.45 10.99 -7.60
N ILE A 69 6.74 9.91 -6.90
CA ILE A 69 6.39 8.53 -7.25
C ILE A 69 5.37 8.04 -6.21
N PRO A 70 4.07 8.32 -6.40
CA PRO A 70 3.04 7.87 -5.49
C PRO A 70 2.65 6.43 -5.83
N HIS A 71 2.59 5.53 -4.83
CA HIS A 71 2.22 4.13 -4.99
C HIS A 71 1.44 3.63 -3.78
N ILE A 72 0.26 4.24 -3.51
CA ILE A 72 -0.62 3.86 -2.39
C ILE A 72 -2.11 3.94 -2.73
N GLY A 73 -2.47 4.50 -3.88
CA GLY A 73 -3.86 4.87 -4.19
C GLY A 73 -4.67 3.77 -4.87
N GLU A 74 -4.20 2.53 -4.98
CA GLU A 74 -4.86 1.50 -5.77
C GLU A 74 -5.92 0.72 -4.99
N SER A 75 -5.69 0.43 -3.72
CA SER A 75 -6.58 -0.41 -2.93
C SER A 75 -6.81 0.12 -1.51
N PHE A 76 -8.03 -0.08 -1.03
CA PHE A 76 -8.46 0.13 0.36
C PHE A 76 -8.57 -1.22 1.04
N VAL A 77 -7.93 -1.36 2.20
CA VAL A 77 -7.88 -2.61 2.96
C VAL A 77 -9.01 -2.65 3.98
N GLU A 78 -9.78 -3.71 3.98
CA GLU A 78 -10.74 -4.04 5.04
C GLU A 78 -10.17 -5.24 5.81
N GLN A 79 -9.69 -5.01 7.04
CA GLN A 79 -9.07 -6.06 7.85
C GLN A 79 -9.88 -6.32 9.10
N HIS A 80 -10.25 -7.58 9.33
CA HIS A 80 -10.86 -8.05 10.57
C HIS A 80 -9.85 -8.79 11.42
N ILE A 81 -9.79 -8.46 12.70
CA ILE A 81 -8.97 -9.14 13.69
C ILE A 81 -9.89 -9.83 14.68
N GLY A 82 -9.93 -11.16 14.61
CA GLY A 82 -10.69 -11.99 15.53
C GLY A 82 -10.10 -12.00 16.94
N LEU A 83 -10.82 -12.61 17.88
CA LEU A 83 -10.36 -12.79 19.28
C LEU A 83 -9.16 -13.74 19.38
N MET A 84 -9.03 -14.66 18.43
CA MET A 84 -7.95 -15.65 18.33
C MET A 84 -7.29 -15.59 16.95
N ALA A 85 -6.24 -16.40 16.74
CA ALA A 85 -5.58 -16.54 15.44
C ALA A 85 -6.51 -16.97 14.30
N PHE A 86 -7.63 -17.58 14.63
CA PHE A 86 -8.70 -17.96 13.70
C PHE A 86 -9.75 -16.83 13.65
N GLY A 87 -10.24 -16.51 12.45
CA GLY A 87 -11.25 -15.47 12.24
C GLY A 87 -10.68 -14.12 11.79
N ASN A 88 -9.39 -14.06 11.45
CA ASN A 88 -8.84 -12.91 10.73
C ASN A 88 -9.28 -12.98 9.27
N ASP A 89 -9.74 -11.85 8.74
CA ASP A 89 -10.12 -11.70 7.35
C ASP A 89 -9.51 -10.43 6.77
N LEU A 90 -9.19 -10.47 5.48
CA LEU A 90 -8.60 -9.34 4.77
C LEU A 90 -9.22 -9.26 3.37
N ASN A 91 -9.88 -8.15 3.10
CA ASN A 91 -10.42 -7.82 1.80
C ASN A 91 -9.74 -6.56 1.23
N LYS A 92 -9.71 -6.43 -0.09
CA LYS A 92 -9.18 -5.24 -0.77
C LYS A 92 -10.21 -4.70 -1.75
N VAL A 93 -10.52 -3.42 -1.62
CA VAL A 93 -11.46 -2.71 -2.49
C VAL A 93 -10.67 -1.74 -3.37
N PRO A 94 -10.86 -1.75 -4.71
CA PRO A 94 -10.18 -0.81 -5.60
C PRO A 94 -10.65 0.62 -5.35
N ILE A 95 -9.70 1.55 -5.16
CA ILE A 95 -9.95 2.96 -4.85
C ILE A 95 -9.21 3.96 -5.73
N ALA A 96 -8.72 3.56 -6.89
CA ALA A 96 -8.00 4.45 -7.81
C ALA A 96 -8.77 5.76 -8.10
N SER A 97 -10.13 5.69 -8.12
CA SER A 97 -11.00 6.87 -8.29
C SER A 97 -10.99 7.85 -7.11
N TRP A 98 -10.38 7.51 -5.98
CA TRP A 98 -10.32 8.42 -4.82
C TRP A 98 -9.28 9.53 -5.00
N GLY A 99 -8.37 9.40 -5.96
CA GLY A 99 -7.37 10.40 -6.30
C GLY A 99 -6.36 10.66 -5.18
N LEU A 100 -5.95 9.60 -4.47
CA LEU A 100 -4.99 9.72 -3.36
C LEU A 100 -3.59 10.07 -3.86
N ASP A 101 -3.20 9.52 -4.99
CA ASP A 101 -1.92 9.85 -5.63
C ASP A 101 -1.83 11.33 -6.02
N ASP A 102 -2.92 11.89 -6.55
CA ASP A 102 -2.98 13.32 -6.89
C ASP A 102 -2.90 14.20 -5.64
N LEU A 103 -3.51 13.75 -4.53
CA LEU A 103 -3.40 14.40 -3.24
C LEU A 103 -1.95 14.44 -2.76
N ILE A 104 -1.21 13.34 -2.86
CA ILE A 104 0.22 13.27 -2.51
C ILE A 104 1.02 14.28 -3.31
N VAL A 105 0.86 14.28 -4.64
CA VAL A 105 1.56 15.22 -5.53
C VAL A 105 1.25 16.67 -5.16
N ALA A 106 -0.01 16.97 -4.86
CA ALA A 106 -0.42 18.31 -4.43
C ALA A 106 0.23 18.72 -3.11
N ARG A 107 0.33 17.82 -2.11
CA ARG A 107 0.99 18.09 -0.83
C ARG A 107 2.49 18.29 -0.97
N VAL A 108 3.16 17.45 -1.75
CA VAL A 108 4.59 17.63 -2.05
C VAL A 108 4.83 19.00 -2.73
N ARG A 109 3.97 19.40 -3.67
CA ARG A 109 4.04 20.70 -4.34
C ARG A 109 3.88 21.88 -3.37
N ALA A 110 2.95 21.77 -2.45
CA ALA A 110 2.73 22.81 -1.43
C ALA A 110 3.96 23.01 -0.53
N VAL A 111 4.65 21.92 -0.16
CA VAL A 111 5.84 21.97 0.72
C VAL A 111 7.11 22.32 -0.03
N ALA A 112 7.32 21.81 -1.25
CA ALA A 112 8.49 22.10 -2.05
C ALA A 112 8.60 23.59 -2.45
N GLY A 113 7.44 24.27 -2.48
CA GLY A 113 7.34 25.71 -2.76
C GLY A 113 7.78 26.09 -4.18
N PRO A 114 7.98 27.38 -4.44
CA PRO A 114 8.28 27.89 -5.78
C PRO A 114 9.68 27.56 -6.28
N ARG A 115 10.58 27.11 -5.40
CA ARG A 115 11.97 26.79 -5.75
C ARG A 115 12.13 25.53 -6.61
N PHE A 116 11.17 24.61 -6.51
CA PHE A 116 11.18 23.35 -7.24
C PHE A 116 9.96 23.20 -8.14
N SER A 117 10.17 22.74 -9.37
CA SER A 117 9.07 22.24 -10.18
C SER A 117 8.72 20.81 -9.72
N VAL A 118 7.48 20.57 -9.29
CA VAL A 118 7.05 19.24 -8.83
C VAL A 118 6.35 18.51 -9.97
N ARG A 119 6.83 17.31 -10.27
CA ARG A 119 6.32 16.45 -11.34
C ARG A 119 5.82 15.11 -10.77
N ARG A 120 4.61 14.71 -11.15
CA ARG A 120 4.19 13.34 -10.98
C ARG A 120 4.99 12.45 -11.95
N ILE A 121 5.61 11.41 -11.45
CA ILE A 121 6.26 10.40 -12.26
C ILE A 121 5.23 9.34 -12.64
N VAL A 122 5.08 9.14 -13.94
CA VAL A 122 4.30 8.03 -14.49
C VAL A 122 5.29 6.89 -14.76
N TYR A 123 5.03 5.76 -14.16
CA TYR A 123 5.90 4.59 -14.22
C TYR A 123 5.18 3.37 -14.79
N PRO A 124 5.92 2.39 -15.35
CA PRO A 124 5.31 1.16 -15.87
C PRO A 124 4.72 0.31 -14.75
N ALA A 125 3.62 -0.40 -15.03
CA ALA A 125 2.88 -1.18 -14.03
C ALA A 125 3.76 -2.18 -13.25
N HIS A 126 4.78 -2.78 -13.92
CA HIS A 126 5.69 -3.73 -13.28
C HIS A 126 6.73 -3.12 -12.34
N ALA A 127 6.82 -1.78 -12.26
CA ALA A 127 7.85 -1.13 -11.43
C ALA A 127 7.76 -1.48 -9.95
N PHE A 128 6.57 -1.81 -9.46
CA PHE A 128 6.30 -2.15 -8.07
C PHE A 128 5.76 -3.57 -7.86
N GLU A 129 5.81 -4.43 -8.88
CA GLU A 129 5.28 -5.81 -8.80
C GLU A 129 5.86 -6.61 -7.62
N ALA A 130 7.18 -6.52 -7.39
CA ALA A 130 7.82 -7.19 -6.26
C ALA A 130 7.44 -6.59 -4.88
N TYR A 131 6.95 -5.35 -4.85
CA TYR A 131 6.43 -4.71 -3.64
C TYR A 131 5.00 -5.13 -3.35
N ASP A 132 4.17 -5.23 -4.39
CA ASP A 132 2.76 -5.59 -4.28
C ASP A 132 2.58 -7.10 -4.02
N HIS A 133 3.49 -7.89 -4.59
CA HIS A 133 3.51 -9.36 -4.49
C HIS A 133 4.85 -9.87 -3.93
N PRO A 134 5.18 -9.53 -2.67
CA PRO A 134 6.46 -9.92 -2.08
C PRO A 134 6.53 -11.44 -1.94
N SER A 135 7.61 -12.04 -2.40
CA SER A 135 7.90 -13.44 -2.09
C SER A 135 8.32 -13.58 -0.62
N LEU A 136 8.14 -14.77 -0.03
CA LEU A 136 8.43 -15.03 1.39
C LEU A 136 9.89 -14.73 1.80
N PHE A 137 10.81 -14.72 0.82
CA PHE A 137 12.26 -14.60 1.09
C PHE A 137 12.89 -13.33 0.48
N GLN A 138 12.08 -12.46 -0.17
CA GLN A 138 12.60 -11.31 -0.88
C GLN A 138 12.10 -10.02 -0.25
N ILE A 139 13.04 -9.23 0.27
CA ILE A 139 12.75 -7.87 0.72
C ILE A 139 12.77 -6.98 -0.53
N PRO A 140 11.69 -6.26 -0.84
CA PRO A 140 11.65 -5.37 -2.00
C PRO A 140 12.74 -4.29 -1.92
N ASP A 141 13.52 -4.13 -2.98
CA ASP A 141 14.50 -3.05 -3.10
C ASP A 141 13.83 -1.77 -3.59
N LEU A 142 13.45 -0.90 -2.65
CA LEU A 142 12.80 0.37 -2.95
C LEU A 142 13.68 1.31 -3.78
N LYS A 143 15.02 1.20 -3.66
CA LYS A 143 15.96 1.98 -4.48
C LYS A 143 15.86 1.58 -5.95
N ALA A 144 15.96 0.29 -6.23
CA ALA A 144 15.84 -0.23 -7.60
C ALA A 144 14.46 0.09 -8.22
N MET A 145 13.39 0.01 -7.42
CA MET A 145 12.05 0.38 -7.86
C MET A 145 11.91 1.86 -8.15
N ALA A 146 12.46 2.73 -7.29
CA ALA A 146 12.48 4.18 -7.53
C ALA A 146 13.26 4.52 -8.79
N GLN A 147 14.41 3.86 -9.05
CA GLN A 147 15.19 4.02 -10.27
C GLN A 147 14.40 3.63 -11.51
N THR A 148 13.75 2.46 -11.47
CA THR A 148 12.92 1.97 -12.57
C THR A 148 11.75 2.91 -12.85
N ALA A 149 11.06 3.37 -11.79
CA ALA A 149 9.95 4.29 -11.91
C ALA A 149 10.38 5.67 -12.42
N ALA A 150 11.50 6.20 -11.93
CA ALA A 150 12.01 7.50 -12.33
C ALA A 150 12.43 7.55 -13.82
N GLY A 151 12.95 6.45 -14.35
CA GLY A 151 13.36 6.35 -15.75
C GLY A 151 14.25 7.53 -16.18
N ALA A 152 13.87 8.20 -17.28
CA ALA A 152 14.58 9.36 -17.83
C ALA A 152 14.06 10.72 -17.34
N ALA A 153 13.30 10.78 -16.23
CA ALA A 153 12.67 12.02 -15.78
C ALA A 153 13.63 13.13 -15.38
N GLY A 154 14.87 12.78 -14.93
CA GLY A 154 15.99 13.70 -14.70
C GLY A 154 15.71 14.76 -13.63
N CYS A 155 14.99 14.42 -12.55
CA CYS A 155 14.79 15.32 -11.41
C CYS A 155 15.98 15.29 -10.45
N GLU A 156 16.17 16.38 -9.71
CA GLU A 156 17.21 16.50 -8.70
C GLU A 156 16.96 15.63 -7.48
N ARG A 157 15.69 15.43 -7.15
CA ARG A 157 15.24 14.57 -6.05
C ARG A 157 14.01 13.79 -6.46
N TYR A 158 13.83 12.62 -5.82
CA TYR A 158 12.61 11.84 -5.96
C TYR A 158 12.00 11.57 -4.58
N VAL A 159 10.69 11.73 -4.48
CA VAL A 159 9.90 11.38 -3.30
C VAL A 159 9.06 10.15 -3.66
N LEU A 160 9.44 9.01 -3.12
CA LEU A 160 8.66 7.77 -3.21
C LEU A 160 7.71 7.71 -2.01
N VAL A 161 6.44 7.45 -2.28
CA VAL A 161 5.42 7.25 -1.26
C VAL A 161 4.75 5.90 -1.49
N VAL A 162 4.95 4.98 -0.56
CA VAL A 162 4.40 3.63 -0.60
C VAL A 162 3.60 3.33 0.66
N ASP A 163 2.94 2.19 0.71
CA ASP A 163 2.24 1.71 1.90
C ASP A 163 3.19 1.62 3.11
N GLY A 164 2.83 2.29 4.19
CA GLY A 164 3.45 2.09 5.49
C GLY A 164 2.91 0.83 6.17
N ARG A 165 3.54 0.46 7.28
CA ARG A 165 3.13 -0.69 8.11
C ARG A 165 3.13 -0.29 9.56
N ASP A 166 2.20 -0.86 10.32
CA ASP A 166 2.12 -0.72 11.77
C ASP A 166 1.60 -2.01 12.39
N GLN A 167 1.89 -2.23 13.64
CA GLN A 167 1.36 -3.37 14.39
C GLN A 167 0.12 -2.92 15.17
N PHE A 168 -0.98 -3.65 15.04
CA PHE A 168 -2.16 -3.37 15.86
C PHE A 168 -1.88 -3.73 17.32
N ALA A 169 -1.97 -2.75 18.22
CA ALA A 169 -1.59 -2.90 19.62
C ALA A 169 -2.31 -4.07 20.31
N GLY A 170 -1.55 -4.82 21.12
CA GLY A 170 -2.04 -6.00 21.82
C GLY A 170 -2.32 -7.20 20.90
N THR A 171 -1.84 -7.17 19.66
CA THR A 171 -1.92 -8.30 18.72
C THR A 171 -0.59 -8.48 18.01
N ASN A 172 -0.42 -9.60 17.30
CA ASN A 172 0.67 -9.83 16.35
C ASN A 172 0.29 -9.48 14.91
N GLN A 173 -0.85 -8.79 14.72
CA GLN A 173 -1.37 -8.47 13.39
C GLN A 173 -0.72 -7.22 12.83
N LEU A 174 -0.20 -7.35 11.62
CA LEU A 174 0.40 -6.26 10.86
C LEU A 174 -0.68 -5.59 10.01
N ILE A 175 -0.79 -4.27 10.14
CA ILE A 175 -1.67 -3.42 9.33
C ILE A 175 -0.81 -2.74 8.28
N LYS A 176 -1.26 -2.68 7.03
CA LYS A 176 -0.50 -2.11 5.91
C LYS A 176 -1.38 -1.19 5.06
N GLY A 177 -0.82 -0.05 4.64
CA GLY A 177 -1.41 0.84 3.65
C GLY A 177 -2.57 1.68 4.16
N ILE A 178 -3.65 1.73 3.39
CA ILE A 178 -4.82 2.57 3.64
C ILE A 178 -6.04 1.68 3.80
N GLY A 179 -6.84 1.90 4.85
CA GLY A 179 -7.97 1.03 5.07
C GLY A 179 -8.71 1.25 6.36
N VAL A 180 -9.51 0.25 6.67
CA VAL A 180 -10.24 0.12 7.92
C VAL A 180 -9.85 -1.20 8.59
N VAL A 181 -9.61 -1.17 9.89
CA VAL A 181 -9.40 -2.37 10.70
C VAL A 181 -10.45 -2.45 11.79
N ASN A 182 -11.08 -3.61 11.91
CA ASN A 182 -11.98 -3.93 13.00
C ASN A 182 -11.36 -5.01 13.86
N ARG A 183 -11.41 -4.84 15.17
CA ARG A 183 -10.99 -5.84 16.14
C ARG A 183 -12.15 -6.20 17.04
N LEU A 184 -12.47 -7.48 17.14
CA LEU A 184 -13.43 -7.97 18.11
C LEU A 184 -12.97 -7.65 19.53
N SER A 185 -13.91 -7.20 20.36
CA SER A 185 -13.71 -6.94 21.78
C SER A 185 -14.63 -7.85 22.59
N LEU A 186 -14.17 -8.30 23.74
CA LEU A 186 -15.00 -9.08 24.67
C LEU A 186 -16.10 -8.23 25.33
N THR A 187 -15.93 -6.90 25.34
CA THR A 187 -16.84 -5.96 25.99
C THR A 187 -17.73 -5.21 25.02
N ASP A 188 -17.44 -5.25 23.72
CA ASP A 188 -18.19 -4.55 22.69
C ASP A 188 -18.48 -5.51 21.52
N HIS A 189 -19.78 -5.79 21.30
CA HIS A 189 -20.23 -6.70 20.25
C HIS A 189 -19.91 -6.20 18.83
N ASN A 190 -19.77 -4.88 18.63
CA ASN A 190 -19.40 -4.28 17.34
C ASN A 190 -17.88 -4.23 17.15
N GLY A 191 -17.12 -4.48 18.22
CA GLY A 191 -15.67 -4.36 18.21
C GLY A 191 -15.20 -2.90 18.08
N LEU A 192 -13.88 -2.74 18.02
CA LEU A 192 -13.23 -1.44 17.83
C LEU A 192 -12.84 -1.30 16.36
N THR A 193 -13.31 -0.26 15.70
CA THR A 193 -13.02 -0.01 14.28
C THR A 193 -12.19 1.25 14.11
N TYR A 194 -11.11 1.15 13.34
CA TYR A 194 -10.20 2.27 13.04
C TYR A 194 -10.00 2.45 11.55
N LEU A 195 -10.18 3.68 11.07
CA LEU A 195 -9.70 4.12 9.76
C LEU A 195 -8.22 4.44 9.90
N PHE A 196 -7.39 4.00 8.94
CA PHE A 196 -5.96 4.26 8.94
C PHE A 196 -5.44 4.66 7.55
N ALA A 197 -4.32 5.43 7.54
CA ALA A 197 -3.63 5.84 6.33
C ALA A 197 -2.11 5.80 6.58
N LEU A 198 -1.57 4.58 6.58
CA LEU A 198 -0.17 4.33 6.86
C LEU A 198 0.66 4.48 5.59
N THR A 199 1.65 5.38 5.63
CA THR A 199 2.54 5.64 4.50
C THR A 199 4.00 5.54 4.92
N SER A 200 4.86 5.12 4.00
CA SER A 200 6.30 5.24 4.08
C SER A 200 6.78 6.17 2.99
N LEU A 201 7.63 7.13 3.37
CA LEU A 201 8.16 8.13 2.47
C LEU A 201 9.68 8.05 2.45
N ASP A 202 10.24 7.88 1.25
CA ASP A 202 11.68 7.91 1.02
C ASP A 202 12.01 9.05 0.05
N VAL A 203 12.98 9.89 0.43
CA VAL A 203 13.52 10.94 -0.43
C VAL A 203 14.87 10.48 -0.94
N PHE A 204 15.01 10.42 -2.27
CA PHE A 204 16.22 9.99 -2.95
C PHE A 204 16.93 11.17 -3.62
N ASP A 205 18.25 11.11 -3.65
CA ASP A 205 19.07 11.91 -4.57
C ASP A 205 18.77 11.52 -6.02
N GLY A 206 18.59 12.49 -6.89
CA GLY A 206 18.13 12.23 -8.25
C GLY A 206 19.21 11.65 -9.19
N ARG A 207 20.48 11.64 -8.80
CA ARG A 207 21.59 11.09 -9.58
C ARG A 207 22.02 9.72 -9.09
N THR A 208 22.20 9.59 -7.77
CA THR A 208 22.75 8.37 -7.15
C THR A 208 21.68 7.43 -6.65
N PHE A 209 20.45 7.93 -6.47
CA PHE A 209 19.36 7.26 -5.79
C PHE A 209 19.72 6.80 -4.37
N GLU A 210 20.70 7.48 -3.76
CA GLU A 210 20.93 7.31 -2.33
C GLU A 210 19.76 7.93 -1.54
N ILE A 211 19.38 7.27 -0.45
CA ILE A 211 18.32 7.76 0.41
C ILE A 211 18.85 8.95 1.20
N LEU A 212 18.28 10.13 0.97
CA LEU A 212 18.61 11.35 1.70
C LEU A 212 17.87 11.41 3.04
N LYS A 213 16.59 11.06 3.02
CA LYS A 213 15.73 11.06 4.21
C LYS A 213 14.66 10.00 4.11
N LYS A 214 14.25 9.48 5.27
CA LYS A 214 13.12 8.56 5.41
C LYS A 214 12.13 9.09 6.44
N GLY A 215 10.83 8.80 6.22
CA GLY A 215 9.79 9.12 7.18
C GLY A 215 8.59 8.19 7.05
N GLY A 216 7.85 8.04 8.12
CA GLY A 216 6.54 7.40 8.12
C GLY A 216 5.48 8.45 8.35
N GLY A 217 4.29 8.25 7.81
CA GLY A 217 3.16 9.12 8.12
C GLY A 217 2.75 8.93 9.56
N SER A 218 3.34 9.69 10.49
CA SER A 218 2.88 9.76 11.87
C SER A 218 2.28 11.14 12.13
N LEU A 219 1.12 11.19 12.79
CA LEU A 219 0.51 12.45 13.23
C LEU A 219 1.17 13.00 14.50
N ARG A 220 1.98 12.20 15.19
CA ARG A 220 2.66 12.57 16.43
C ARG A 220 4.14 12.25 16.37
N GLU A 221 4.96 13.18 16.85
CA GLU A 221 6.31 12.89 17.31
C GLU A 221 6.20 12.31 18.72
N GLU A 222 6.25 11.00 18.82
CA GLU A 222 6.34 10.33 20.10
C GLU A 222 7.78 9.91 20.35
N THR A 223 8.32 10.29 21.49
CA THR A 223 9.59 9.75 21.97
C THR A 223 9.41 8.29 22.36
N LEU A 224 10.50 7.54 22.45
CA LEU A 224 10.45 6.14 22.90
C LEU A 224 9.81 6.02 24.30
N GLY A 225 10.01 7.03 25.15
CA GLY A 225 9.39 7.11 26.48
C GLY A 225 7.88 7.34 26.40
N ASP A 226 7.43 8.23 25.51
CA ASP A 226 6.00 8.50 25.30
C ASP A 226 5.27 7.26 24.79
N ARG A 227 5.91 6.47 23.89
CA ARG A 227 5.37 5.19 23.40
C ARG A 227 5.18 4.19 24.53
N LEU A 228 6.21 3.97 25.36
CA LEU A 228 6.12 3.06 26.50
C LEU A 228 5.03 3.44 27.49
N VAL A 229 4.89 4.73 27.79
CA VAL A 229 3.85 5.23 28.70
C VAL A 229 2.46 5.11 28.07
N ASN A 230 2.32 5.49 26.80
CA ASN A 230 1.04 5.40 26.09
C ASN A 230 0.59 3.94 25.90
N ASP A 231 1.51 3.04 25.56
CA ASP A 231 1.21 1.61 25.39
C ASP A 231 0.78 0.95 26.72
N LEU A 232 1.31 1.41 27.85
CA LEU A 232 0.98 0.87 29.17
C LEU A 232 -0.33 1.42 29.73
N PHE A 233 -0.61 2.72 29.56
CA PHE A 233 -1.73 3.39 30.20
C PHE A 233 -2.87 3.79 29.27
N ARG A 234 -2.60 3.93 27.97
CA ARG A 234 -3.57 4.24 26.93
C ARG A 234 -3.10 3.61 25.62
N PRO A 235 -3.26 2.31 25.43
CA PRO A 235 -2.82 1.66 24.22
C PRO A 235 -3.52 2.30 23.03
N THR A 236 -2.78 3.10 22.25
CA THR A 236 -3.24 3.53 20.94
C THR A 236 -3.19 2.33 20.03
N PRO A 237 -4.28 1.93 19.38
CA PRO A 237 -4.30 0.70 18.59
C PRO A 237 -3.34 0.72 17.39
N LEU A 238 -3.02 1.91 16.90
CA LEU A 238 -2.04 2.15 15.84
C LEU A 238 -1.19 3.37 16.19
N HIS A 239 0.12 3.30 15.99
CA HIS A 239 1.05 4.42 16.16
C HIS A 239 1.00 5.38 14.96
N GLY A 240 0.67 4.85 13.78
CA GLY A 240 0.49 5.63 12.55
C GLY A 240 -0.83 6.41 12.51
N PRO A 241 -1.04 7.18 11.43
CA PRO A 241 -2.25 7.98 11.24
C PRO A 241 -3.50 7.10 11.27
N SER A 242 -4.29 7.25 12.30
CA SER A 242 -5.52 6.49 12.47
C SER A 242 -6.59 7.30 13.21
N ARG A 243 -7.85 6.90 13.03
CA ARG A 243 -9.00 7.48 13.68
C ARG A 243 -10.04 6.41 13.98
N GLU A 244 -10.54 6.38 15.21
CA GLU A 244 -11.66 5.53 15.59
C GLU A 244 -12.93 5.92 14.81
N LEU A 245 -13.64 4.90 14.32
CA LEU A 245 -14.95 5.01 13.69
C LEU A 245 -16.00 4.44 14.64
N LYS A 246 -16.64 5.33 15.40
CA LYS A 246 -17.72 4.94 16.31
C LYS A 246 -18.93 4.43 15.50
N ASP A 247 -19.58 3.40 16.01
CA ASP A 247 -20.82 2.83 15.44
C ASP A 247 -20.67 2.35 13.98
N PHE A 248 -19.44 2.03 13.54
CA PHE A 248 -19.20 1.51 12.20
C PHE A 248 -19.52 0.03 12.13
N ALA A 249 -20.52 -0.33 11.34
CA ALA A 249 -20.97 -1.71 11.20
C ALA A 249 -19.90 -2.59 10.51
N TRP A 250 -19.70 -3.77 11.04
CA TRP A 250 -18.81 -4.76 10.46
C TRP A 250 -19.55 -6.06 10.11
N PRO A 251 -19.34 -6.71 8.93
CA PRO A 251 -18.56 -6.21 7.80
C PRO A 251 -19.18 -4.98 7.13
N PRO A 252 -18.37 -4.07 6.57
CA PRO A 252 -18.90 -2.84 6.00
C PRO A 252 -19.66 -3.12 4.70
N ALA A 253 -20.80 -2.47 4.54
CA ALA A 253 -21.46 -2.43 3.25
C ALA A 253 -20.64 -1.60 2.24
N PRO A 254 -20.66 -1.88 0.92
CA PRO A 254 -19.91 -1.14 -0.09
C PRO A 254 -20.15 0.37 -0.04
N ALA A 255 -21.39 0.81 0.22
CA ALA A 255 -21.72 2.23 0.37
C ALA A 255 -21.03 2.89 1.57
N ALA A 256 -20.87 2.14 2.70
CA ALA A 256 -20.16 2.63 3.88
C ALA A 256 -18.67 2.82 3.58
N VAL A 257 -18.05 1.89 2.85
CA VAL A 257 -16.66 2.00 2.39
C VAL A 257 -16.49 3.23 1.50
N MET A 258 -17.38 3.44 0.53
CA MET A 258 -17.34 4.61 -0.33
C MET A 258 -17.50 5.94 0.44
N GLY A 259 -18.25 5.92 1.54
CA GLY A 259 -18.38 7.05 2.47
C GLY A 259 -17.09 7.40 3.21
N LEU A 260 -16.12 6.48 3.27
CA LEU A 260 -14.80 6.71 3.89
C LEU A 260 -13.81 7.48 3.00
N ARG A 261 -14.15 7.76 1.74
CA ARG A 261 -13.27 8.48 0.81
C ARG A 261 -12.73 9.78 1.38
N GLU A 262 -13.60 10.71 1.75
CA GLU A 262 -13.17 12.02 2.25
C GLU A 262 -12.50 11.95 3.63
N PRO A 263 -12.98 11.15 4.61
CA PRO A 263 -12.25 10.89 5.83
C PRO A 263 -10.83 10.37 5.61
N THR A 264 -10.64 9.44 4.66
CA THR A 264 -9.34 8.87 4.30
C THR A 264 -8.41 9.93 3.70
N ARG A 265 -8.94 10.72 2.76
CA ARG A 265 -8.19 11.83 2.15
C ARG A 265 -7.74 12.86 3.20
N ALA A 266 -8.60 13.20 4.13
CA ALA A 266 -8.29 14.14 5.22
C ALA A 266 -7.20 13.58 6.14
N LEU A 267 -7.29 12.30 6.52
CA LEU A 267 -6.31 11.63 7.36
C LEU A 267 -4.94 11.55 6.69
N LEU A 268 -4.89 11.14 5.41
CA LEU A 268 -3.67 11.12 4.61
C LEU A 268 -3.07 12.52 4.46
N ALA A 269 -3.87 13.54 4.17
CA ALA A 269 -3.41 14.91 4.04
C ALA A 269 -2.75 15.41 5.32
N ALA A 270 -3.40 15.23 6.48
CA ALA A 270 -2.87 15.65 7.78
C ALA A 270 -1.54 14.94 8.10
N SER A 271 -1.43 13.65 7.78
CA SER A 271 -0.18 12.89 7.91
C SER A 271 0.94 13.46 7.05
N LEU A 272 0.68 13.71 5.77
CA LEU A 272 1.65 14.29 4.84
C LEU A 272 2.07 15.70 5.25
N ASP A 273 1.14 16.54 5.71
CA ASP A 273 1.43 17.90 6.18
C ASP A 273 2.36 17.92 7.40
N THR A 274 2.35 16.86 8.21
CA THR A 274 3.25 16.71 9.36
C THR A 274 4.65 16.25 8.95
N VAL A 275 4.75 15.34 7.98
CA VAL A 275 6.00 14.64 7.64
C VAL A 275 6.79 15.33 6.53
N LEU A 276 6.11 15.79 5.46
CA LEU A 276 6.78 16.36 4.29
C LEU A 276 7.67 17.57 4.59
N PRO A 277 7.30 18.54 5.47
CA PRO A 277 8.18 19.66 5.79
C PRO A 277 9.54 19.22 6.35
N LYS A 278 9.57 18.15 7.17
CA LYS A 278 10.80 17.61 7.75
C LYS A 278 11.66 16.88 6.72
N LEU A 279 11.01 16.16 5.80
CA LEU A 279 11.69 15.42 4.75
C LEU A 279 12.25 16.32 3.63
N LEU A 280 11.54 17.39 3.31
CA LEU A 280 11.92 18.31 2.24
C LEU A 280 12.69 19.57 2.75
N ALA A 281 12.79 19.76 4.06
CA ALA A 281 13.68 20.77 4.63
C ALA A 281 15.13 20.50 4.18
N GLN A 282 15.78 21.55 3.73
CA GLN A 282 17.21 21.55 3.34
C GLN A 282 18.12 21.53 4.54
#